data_9c3fc22ff401664a07d681c392d39067
#
_entry.id   9c3fc22ff401664a07d681c392d39067
#
_cell.length_a   1.000
_cell.length_b   1.000
_cell.length_c   1.000
_cell.angle_alpha   90.00
_cell.angle_beta   90.00
_cell.angle_gamma   90.00
#
_symmetry.space_group_name_H-M   'P 1'
#
loop_
_entity.id
_entity.type
_entity.pdbx_description
1 polymer ?
#
loop_
_entity_poly.entity_id
_entity_poly.type
_entity_poly.pdbx_seq_one_letter_code
_entity_poly.pdbx_strand_id
1 'polypeptide(L)' 'KLYLHAQSYARDFYAANGFSSIGAPFLEADIEHIKMMYIQMAD' A
#
# COMPACT_ATOMS: atom_id res chain seq x y z
N LYS A 1 9.76 -9.01 -2.22
CA LYS A 1 8.50 -8.27 -2.11
C LYS A 1 8.41 -7.57 -0.76
N LEU A 2 7.90 -6.37 -0.77
CA LEU A 2 7.66 -5.61 0.44
C LEU A 2 6.17 -5.32 0.53
N TYR A 3 5.61 -5.49 1.72
CA TYR A 3 4.19 -5.23 1.96
C TYR A 3 4.05 -4.19 3.06
N LEU A 4 3.01 -3.36 2.95
CA LEU A 4 2.67 -2.45 4.02
C LEU A 4 1.16 -2.20 4.01
N HIS A 5 0.66 -1.69 5.13
CA HIS A 5 -0.71 -1.22 5.24
C HIS A 5 -0.66 0.31 5.23
N ALA A 6 -1.01 0.91 4.11
CA ALA A 6 -0.99 2.36 3.98
C ALA A 6 -2.35 2.91 4.38
N GLN A 7 -2.36 3.99 5.16
CA GLN A 7 -3.58 4.73 5.34
C GLN A 7 -4.03 5.23 3.97
N SER A 8 -5.34 5.15 3.70
CA SER A 8 -5.82 5.37 2.34
C SER A 8 -5.46 6.75 1.80
N TYR A 9 -5.37 7.76 2.67
CA TYR A 9 -4.99 9.09 2.21
C TYR A 9 -3.53 9.17 1.76
N ALA A 10 -2.70 8.19 2.13
CA ALA A 10 -1.30 8.15 1.75
C ALA A 10 -1.04 7.22 0.55
N ARG A 11 -2.09 6.62 0.01
CA ARG A 11 -1.94 5.64 -1.07
C ARG A 11 -1.20 6.21 -2.27
N ASP A 12 -1.53 7.43 -2.66
CA ASP A 12 -0.91 8.02 -3.86
C ASP A 12 0.58 8.27 -3.66
N PHE A 13 0.98 8.61 -2.44
CA PHE A 13 2.40 8.75 -2.14
C PHE A 13 3.15 7.43 -2.37
N TYR A 14 2.60 6.34 -1.85
CA TYR A 14 3.25 5.04 -2.03
C TYR A 14 3.18 4.58 -3.48
N ALA A 15 2.08 4.84 -4.18
CA ALA A 15 1.96 4.47 -5.59
C ALA A 15 3.02 5.18 -6.42
N ALA A 16 3.29 6.45 -6.12
CA ALA A 16 4.32 7.21 -6.83
C ALA A 16 5.72 6.64 -6.56
N ASN A 17 5.88 5.86 -5.49
CA ASN A 17 7.15 5.23 -5.14
C ASN A 17 7.19 3.75 -5.52
N GLY A 18 6.32 3.32 -6.42
CA GLY A 18 6.39 1.97 -6.99
C GLY A 18 5.55 0.92 -6.30
N PHE A 19 4.74 1.30 -5.29
CA PHE A 19 3.85 0.36 -4.65
C PHE A 19 2.54 0.22 -5.43
N SER A 20 1.98 -0.97 -5.38
CA SER A 20 0.67 -1.25 -5.98
C SER A 20 -0.30 -1.67 -4.90
N SER A 21 -1.54 -1.20 -4.97
CA SER A 21 -2.55 -1.59 -4.00
C SER A 21 -3.07 -2.99 -4.29
N ILE A 22 -3.39 -3.74 -3.24
CA ILE A 22 -3.88 -5.10 -3.33
C ILE A 22 -5.17 -5.22 -2.53
N GLY A 23 -6.23 -5.65 -3.20
CA GLY A 23 -7.50 -5.91 -2.53
C GLY A 23 -8.27 -4.65 -2.18
N ALA A 24 -9.29 -4.81 -1.35
CA ALA A 24 -10.17 -3.74 -0.96
C ALA A 24 -9.64 -3.02 0.29
N PRO A 25 -9.99 -1.74 0.46
CA PRO A 25 -9.65 -1.04 1.70
C PRO A 25 -10.27 -1.73 2.92
N PHE A 26 -9.64 -1.56 4.07
CA PHE A 26 -10.10 -2.14 5.32
C PHE A 26 -9.85 -1.15 6.46
N LEU A 27 -10.53 -1.36 7.58
CA LEU A 27 -10.35 -0.51 8.75
C LEU A 27 -9.31 -1.11 9.68
N GLU A 28 -8.38 -0.27 10.11
CA GLU A 28 -7.37 -0.62 11.09
C GLU A 28 -7.25 0.55 12.05
N ALA A 29 -7.51 0.30 13.34
CA ALA A 29 -7.56 1.39 14.33
C ALA A 29 -8.55 2.48 13.92
N ASP A 30 -9.69 2.08 13.36
CA ASP A 30 -10.77 2.96 12.90
C ASP A 30 -10.37 3.91 11.78
N ILE A 31 -9.24 3.65 11.14
CA ILE A 31 -8.76 4.44 10.01
C ILE A 31 -8.71 3.53 8.80
N GLU A 32 -9.19 4.03 7.65
CA GLU A 32 -9.17 3.25 6.42
C GLU A 32 -7.75 3.05 5.94
N HIS A 33 -7.40 1.80 5.66
CA HIS A 33 -6.10 1.40 5.15
C HIS A 33 -6.27 0.60 3.88
N ILE A 34 -5.20 0.51 3.11
CA ILE A 34 -5.15 -0.39 1.97
C ILE A 34 -3.80 -1.10 1.98
N LYS A 35 -3.83 -2.40 1.71
CA LYS A 35 -2.59 -3.17 1.63
C LYS A 35 -1.88 -2.82 0.33
N MET A 36 -0.58 -2.59 0.41
CA MET A 36 0.21 -2.25 -0.76
C MET A 36 1.45 -3.13 -0.83
N MET A 37 1.91 -3.36 -2.05
CA MET A 37 3.04 -4.23 -2.31
C MET A 37 4.01 -3.54 -3.25
N TYR A 38 5.29 -3.71 -2.97
CA TYR A 38 6.37 -3.29 -3.85
C TYR A 38 7.14 -4.54 -4.26
N ILE A 39 7.30 -4.72 -5.57
CA ILE A 39 8.08 -5.84 -6.09
C ILE A 39 9.45 -5.31 -6.45
N GLN A 40 10.45 -5.75 -5.68
CA GLN A 40 11.82 -5.37 -5.95
C GLN A 40 12.36 -6.27 -7.06
N MET A 41 12.82 -5.61 -8.13
CA MET A 41 13.39 -6.32 -9.26
C MET A 41 14.89 -6.41 -9.08
N ALA A 42 15.43 -7.62 -9.19
CA ALA A 42 16.88 -7.78 -9.17
C ALA A 42 17.40 -7.52 -10.58
N ASP A 43 18.48 -6.79 -10.64
CA ASP A 43 19.13 -6.48 -11.93
C ASP A 43 20.09 -7.59 -12.33
#